data_4a9d73de632e87665e9683e9be3b7e28
#
_entry.id   4a9d73de632e87665e9683e9be3b7e28
#
_cell.length_a   1.000
_cell.length_b   1.000
_cell.length_c   1.000
_cell.angle_alpha   90.00
_cell.angle_beta   90.00
_cell.angle_gamma   90.00
#
_symmetry.space_group_name_H-M   'P 1'
#
loop_
_entity.id
_entity.type
_entity.pdbx_description
1 polymer ?
#
loop_
_entity_poly.entity_id
_entity_poly.type
_entity_poly.pdbx_seq_one_letter_code
_entity_poly.pdbx_strand_id
1 'polypeptide(L)'
;MTKPAVILFFFFLSLCATGLAQDPEPTVKVDVKLVNVFVTVTDEHGAPVTKLKKENFDLREDNKEQKIAVFDKESAVPLSIVLAVDTSLSTRKDLPLELASARRFAHTILRPVDALSLYQFSEVVDEVVAFTSDLKKIDRAIDQIRLGAATALYDALYLGSRALESRQGRKVLVVITDGGDTVSKIDYKEAVRAAQEAEAIVYSIIVVPIEASAGRDTGGEHALIQLSADTGGKYFYASSLPQLDDAFRQISDELRTQYLLAYYPSQRLSDSDFRRIQVRITGAPATSAFQVRHRAGYFTSKSPW
;
A
#
# COMPACT_ATOMS: atom_id res chain seq x y z
N MET A 1 -23.01 86.75 -60.04
CA MET A 1 -24.08 86.13 -59.16
C MET A 1 -23.58 84.83 -58.68
N THR A 2 -22.93 84.82 -57.55
CA THR A 2 -22.33 83.62 -56.93
C THR A 2 -23.01 83.34 -55.60
N LYS A 3 -23.56 82.14 -55.47
CA LYS A 3 -24.19 81.69 -54.23
C LYS A 3 -23.11 81.03 -53.31
N PRO A 4 -23.17 81.28 -52.01
CA PRO A 4 -22.21 80.64 -51.10
C PRO A 4 -22.73 79.22 -50.66
N ALA A 5 -21.81 78.31 -50.62
CA ALA A 5 -22.04 76.98 -50.10
C ALA A 5 -21.89 76.93 -48.57
N VAL A 6 -22.89 76.42 -47.91
CA VAL A 6 -22.89 76.18 -46.44
C VAL A 6 -22.27 74.77 -46.20
N ILE A 7 -21.15 74.76 -45.53
CA ILE A 7 -20.49 73.51 -45.06
C ILE A 7 -21.00 73.21 -43.65
N LEU A 8 -21.76 72.14 -43.53
CA LEU A 8 -22.27 71.60 -42.27
C LEU A 8 -21.24 70.64 -41.65
N PHE A 9 -20.66 71.04 -40.52
CA PHE A 9 -19.66 70.26 -39.81
C PHE A 9 -20.40 69.27 -38.82
N PHE A 10 -20.41 67.96 -39.13
CA PHE A 10 -20.93 66.94 -38.24
C PHE A 10 -19.86 66.60 -37.22
N PHE A 11 -20.08 66.93 -35.95
CA PHE A 11 -19.22 66.53 -34.82
C PHE A 11 -19.64 65.15 -34.39
N PHE A 12 -18.83 64.13 -34.71
CA PHE A 12 -19.01 62.77 -34.29
C PHE A 12 -18.48 62.60 -32.86
N LEU A 13 -19.39 62.51 -31.87
CA LEU A 13 -19.04 62.28 -30.47
C LEU A 13 -18.79 60.76 -30.30
N SER A 14 -17.50 60.34 -30.28
CA SER A 14 -17.10 58.96 -30.02
C SER A 14 -17.21 58.67 -28.53
N LEU A 15 -18.24 57.91 -28.15
CA LEU A 15 -18.46 57.41 -26.78
C LEU A 15 -17.54 56.18 -26.54
N CYS A 16 -16.37 56.42 -25.94
CA CYS A 16 -15.51 55.32 -25.45
C CYS A 16 -16.23 54.58 -24.29
N ALA A 17 -16.84 53.43 -24.58
CA ALA A 17 -17.29 52.49 -23.56
C ALA A 17 -16.03 51.82 -22.99
N THR A 18 -15.59 52.22 -21.79
CA THR A 18 -14.61 51.48 -20.99
C THR A 18 -15.29 50.21 -20.48
N GLY A 19 -15.08 49.13 -21.22
CA GLY A 19 -15.43 47.81 -20.73
C GLY A 19 -14.57 47.51 -19.48
N LEU A 20 -15.21 47.40 -18.31
CA LEU A 20 -14.61 46.83 -17.11
C LEU A 20 -14.33 45.36 -17.43
N ALA A 21 -13.07 45.03 -17.73
CA ALA A 21 -12.62 43.65 -17.75
C ALA A 21 -12.79 43.12 -16.32
N GLN A 22 -13.78 42.26 -16.11
CA GLN A 22 -13.85 41.43 -14.90
C GLN A 22 -12.66 40.50 -14.95
N ASP A 23 -11.72 40.65 -14.00
CA ASP A 23 -10.70 39.64 -13.76
C ASP A 23 -11.38 38.28 -13.51
N PRO A 24 -10.94 37.23 -14.19
CA PRO A 24 -11.51 35.89 -13.91
C PRO A 24 -11.24 35.56 -12.44
N GLU A 25 -12.30 35.29 -11.70
CA GLU A 25 -12.15 34.82 -10.33
C GLU A 25 -11.16 33.64 -10.29
N PRO A 26 -10.22 33.63 -9.34
CA PRO A 26 -9.26 32.56 -9.23
C PRO A 26 -10.00 31.25 -9.00
N THR A 27 -10.06 30.41 -10.02
CA THR A 27 -10.60 29.06 -9.91
C THR A 27 -9.62 28.27 -9.07
N VAL A 28 -9.90 28.14 -7.78
CA VAL A 28 -9.14 27.25 -6.89
C VAL A 28 -9.41 25.82 -7.36
N LYS A 29 -8.50 25.25 -8.13
CA LYS A 29 -8.50 23.82 -8.44
C LYS A 29 -8.18 23.10 -7.13
N VAL A 30 -9.19 22.65 -6.42
CA VAL A 30 -9.03 21.72 -5.29
C VAL A 30 -8.74 20.36 -5.92
N ASP A 31 -7.49 19.94 -5.88
CA ASP A 31 -7.10 18.60 -6.29
C ASP A 31 -7.56 17.61 -5.20
N VAL A 32 -8.78 17.10 -5.37
CA VAL A 32 -9.36 16.15 -4.41
C VAL A 32 -8.86 14.76 -4.76
N LYS A 33 -7.80 14.34 -4.08
CA LYS A 33 -7.23 13.01 -4.25
C LYS A 33 -8.22 11.94 -3.78
N LEU A 34 -8.56 10.98 -4.66
CA LEU A 34 -9.35 9.81 -4.32
C LEU A 34 -8.54 8.92 -3.35
N VAL A 35 -9.12 8.61 -2.19
CA VAL A 35 -8.50 7.74 -1.18
C VAL A 35 -8.99 6.32 -1.39
N ASN A 36 -8.07 5.41 -1.69
CA ASN A 36 -8.34 3.98 -1.85
C ASN A 36 -8.16 3.25 -0.52
N VAL A 37 -9.09 2.39 -0.16
CA VAL A 37 -9.03 1.54 1.03
C VAL A 37 -9.29 0.10 0.60
N PHE A 38 -8.25 -0.73 0.63
CA PHE A 38 -8.40 -2.17 0.44
C PHE A 38 -8.84 -2.79 1.76
N VAL A 39 -9.91 -3.58 1.69
CA VAL A 39 -10.56 -4.15 2.88
C VAL A 39 -10.63 -5.65 2.74
N THR A 40 -10.04 -6.36 3.68
CA THR A 40 -10.20 -7.81 3.84
C THR A 40 -11.30 -8.06 4.87
N VAL A 41 -12.28 -8.87 4.53
CA VAL A 41 -13.32 -9.32 5.45
C VAL A 41 -13.28 -10.84 5.54
N THR A 42 -13.12 -11.35 6.76
CA THR A 42 -13.15 -12.79 7.02
C THR A 42 -14.22 -13.11 8.06
N ASP A 43 -14.71 -14.33 8.03
CA ASP A 43 -15.57 -14.87 9.08
C ASP A 43 -14.77 -15.27 10.34
N GLU A 44 -15.45 -15.84 11.33
CA GLU A 44 -14.84 -16.30 12.59
C GLU A 44 -13.81 -17.44 12.40
N HIS A 45 -13.86 -18.15 11.27
CA HIS A 45 -12.92 -19.21 10.92
C HIS A 45 -11.76 -18.70 10.03
N GLY A 46 -11.74 -17.40 9.73
CA GLY A 46 -10.73 -16.77 8.87
C GLY A 46 -10.97 -16.96 7.37
N ALA A 47 -12.12 -17.53 6.96
CA ALA A 47 -12.46 -17.67 5.55
C ALA A 47 -12.90 -16.33 4.94
N PRO A 48 -12.46 -15.99 3.69
CA PRO A 48 -12.85 -14.74 3.04
C PRO A 48 -14.35 -14.62 2.80
N VAL A 49 -14.93 -13.49 3.18
CA VAL A 49 -16.33 -13.16 2.93
C VAL A 49 -16.41 -12.29 1.68
N THR A 50 -16.88 -12.85 0.55
CA THR A 50 -16.83 -12.20 -0.78
C THR A 50 -18.20 -11.71 -1.29
N LYS A 51 -19.29 -11.92 -0.53
CA LYS A 51 -20.66 -11.63 -0.99
C LYS A 51 -21.23 -10.30 -0.48
N LEU A 52 -20.43 -9.48 0.22
CA LEU A 52 -20.87 -8.20 0.73
C LEU A 52 -21.12 -7.21 -0.43
N LYS A 53 -22.03 -6.29 -0.21
CA LYS A 53 -22.37 -5.19 -1.13
C LYS A 53 -21.89 -3.87 -0.52
N LYS A 54 -21.86 -2.81 -1.31
CA LYS A 54 -21.45 -1.46 -0.89
C LYS A 54 -22.20 -1.01 0.37
N GLU A 55 -23.46 -1.30 0.46
CA GLU A 55 -24.38 -0.91 1.55
C GLU A 55 -24.04 -1.62 2.87
N ASN A 56 -23.24 -2.67 2.82
CA ASN A 56 -22.76 -3.36 4.02
C ASN A 56 -21.56 -2.70 4.70
N PHE A 57 -21.00 -1.64 4.10
CA PHE A 57 -19.81 -0.97 4.63
C PHE A 57 -20.14 0.41 5.18
N ASP A 58 -19.81 0.65 6.46
CA ASP A 58 -19.73 1.97 7.09
C ASP A 58 -18.27 2.40 7.05
N LEU A 59 -17.95 3.40 6.21
CA LEU A 59 -16.61 3.95 6.04
C LEU A 59 -16.53 5.31 6.72
N ARG A 60 -15.54 5.48 7.59
CA ARG A 60 -15.32 6.75 8.32
C ARG A 60 -13.87 7.20 8.20
N GLU A 61 -13.70 8.52 8.13
CA GLU A 61 -12.42 9.21 8.28
C GLU A 61 -12.51 10.16 9.47
N ASP A 62 -11.60 10.04 10.44
CA ASP A 62 -11.60 10.82 11.68
C ASP A 62 -12.99 10.83 12.36
N ASN A 63 -13.63 9.68 12.45
CA ASN A 63 -14.99 9.43 12.95
C ASN A 63 -16.13 10.06 12.14
N LYS A 64 -15.87 10.71 10.99
CA LYS A 64 -16.89 11.25 10.10
C LYS A 64 -17.18 10.28 8.98
N GLU A 65 -18.47 10.00 8.76
CA GLU A 65 -18.91 9.13 7.68
C GLU A 65 -18.48 9.68 6.32
N GLN A 66 -17.99 8.78 5.45
CA GLN A 66 -17.55 9.08 4.10
C GLN A 66 -18.40 8.34 3.08
N LYS A 67 -18.77 9.07 2.01
CA LYS A 67 -19.52 8.47 0.92
C LYS A 67 -18.58 7.65 0.03
N ILE A 68 -18.79 6.34 -0.02
CA ILE A 68 -18.05 5.45 -0.93
C ILE A 68 -18.38 5.84 -2.37
N ALA A 69 -17.40 6.38 -3.10
CA ALA A 69 -17.53 6.76 -4.49
C ALA A 69 -17.29 5.59 -5.44
N VAL A 70 -16.30 4.74 -5.13
CA VAL A 70 -15.99 3.52 -5.88
C VAL A 70 -16.09 2.32 -4.95
N PHE A 71 -16.75 1.27 -5.42
CA PHE A 71 -16.82 -0.03 -4.76
C PHE A 71 -16.53 -1.10 -5.81
N ASP A 72 -15.52 -1.92 -5.54
CA ASP A 72 -15.15 -3.03 -6.42
C ASP A 72 -14.88 -4.30 -5.61
N LYS A 73 -15.10 -5.44 -6.22
CA LYS A 73 -14.83 -6.77 -5.69
C LYS A 73 -13.87 -7.48 -6.62
N GLU A 74 -13.00 -8.30 -6.06
CA GLU A 74 -12.08 -9.10 -6.85
C GLU A 74 -11.28 -8.25 -7.83
N SER A 75 -10.74 -7.19 -7.31
CA SER A 75 -10.12 -6.12 -8.07
C SER A 75 -9.27 -6.61 -9.25
N ALA A 76 -9.64 -6.22 -10.47
CA ALA A 76 -8.81 -6.31 -11.66
C ALA A 76 -7.56 -5.42 -11.58
N VAL A 77 -7.45 -4.63 -10.53
CA VAL A 77 -6.32 -3.73 -10.28
C VAL A 77 -5.02 -4.53 -10.21
N PRO A 78 -3.99 -4.15 -10.98
CA PRO A 78 -2.70 -4.82 -10.94
C PRO A 78 -2.07 -4.84 -9.55
N LEU A 79 -1.38 -5.94 -9.23
CA LEU A 79 -0.56 -6.06 -8.03
C LEU A 79 0.87 -5.62 -8.34
N SER A 80 1.45 -4.80 -7.46
CA SER A 80 2.89 -4.57 -7.39
C SER A 80 3.38 -5.12 -6.06
N ILE A 81 4.20 -6.17 -6.10
CA ILE A 81 4.65 -6.91 -4.93
C ILE A 81 6.15 -6.70 -4.76
N VAL A 82 6.58 -6.24 -3.59
CA VAL A 82 7.96 -6.41 -3.13
C VAL A 82 8.00 -7.63 -2.23
N LEU A 83 8.83 -8.60 -2.58
CA LEU A 83 9.14 -9.76 -1.75
C LEU A 83 10.53 -9.56 -1.16
N ALA A 84 10.61 -9.31 0.14
CA ALA A 84 11.86 -9.11 0.87
C ALA A 84 12.19 -10.36 1.69
N VAL A 85 13.34 -10.96 1.43
CA VAL A 85 13.79 -12.20 2.06
C VAL A 85 15.01 -11.89 2.94
N ASP A 86 14.89 -12.25 4.21
CA ASP A 86 16.00 -12.21 5.14
C ASP A 86 17.04 -13.28 4.78
N THR A 87 18.27 -12.86 4.65
CA THR A 87 19.39 -13.73 4.30
C THR A 87 20.51 -13.67 5.35
N SER A 88 20.16 -13.25 6.57
CA SER A 88 21.06 -13.24 7.71
C SER A 88 21.52 -14.65 8.10
N LEU A 89 22.58 -14.74 8.93
CA LEU A 89 23.12 -16.05 9.32
C LEU A 89 22.12 -16.94 10.10
N SER A 90 21.17 -16.35 10.80
CA SER A 90 20.15 -17.08 11.54
C SER A 90 19.23 -17.88 10.62
N THR A 91 18.93 -17.37 9.43
CA THR A 91 18.05 -18.03 8.44
C THR A 91 18.75 -19.15 7.66
N ARG A 92 20.07 -19.32 7.82
CA ARG A 92 20.89 -20.22 7.01
C ARG A 92 20.31 -21.61 6.76
N LYS A 93 19.71 -22.24 7.79
CA LYS A 93 19.16 -23.58 7.70
C LYS A 93 17.87 -23.62 6.89
N ASP A 94 17.04 -22.58 7.04
CA ASP A 94 15.69 -22.51 6.50
C ASP A 94 15.62 -21.81 5.14
N LEU A 95 16.65 -21.00 4.79
CA LEU A 95 16.70 -20.22 3.56
C LEU A 95 16.41 -21.02 2.28
N PRO A 96 16.94 -22.25 2.07
CA PRO A 96 16.60 -23.02 0.87
C PRO A 96 15.09 -23.36 0.77
N LEU A 97 14.44 -23.57 1.91
CA LEU A 97 13.00 -23.85 1.99
C LEU A 97 12.20 -22.57 1.76
N GLU A 98 12.64 -21.46 2.32
CA GLU A 98 12.04 -20.14 2.12
C GLU A 98 12.08 -19.73 0.65
N LEU A 99 13.22 -19.90 -0.01
CA LEU A 99 13.37 -19.61 -1.44
C LEU A 99 12.53 -20.52 -2.32
N ALA A 100 12.40 -21.79 -1.96
CA ALA A 100 11.50 -22.72 -2.68
C ALA A 100 10.03 -22.30 -2.55
N SER A 101 9.59 -21.85 -1.36
CA SER A 101 8.25 -21.33 -1.12
C SER A 101 8.02 -19.99 -1.81
N ALA A 102 8.99 -19.08 -1.75
CA ALA A 102 8.97 -17.79 -2.44
C ALA A 102 8.78 -17.97 -3.97
N ARG A 103 9.48 -18.95 -4.55
CA ARG A 103 9.31 -19.32 -5.97
C ARG A 103 7.88 -19.78 -6.27
N ARG A 104 7.34 -20.71 -5.47
CA ARG A 104 5.96 -21.18 -5.63
C ARG A 104 4.95 -20.04 -5.49
N PHE A 105 5.16 -19.16 -4.52
CA PHE A 105 4.32 -17.97 -4.34
C PHE A 105 4.32 -17.09 -5.59
N ALA A 106 5.49 -16.73 -6.12
CA ALA A 106 5.60 -15.91 -7.32
C ALA A 106 4.85 -16.55 -8.51
N HIS A 107 5.01 -17.86 -8.72
CA HIS A 107 4.33 -18.60 -9.78
C HIS A 107 2.81 -18.69 -9.59
N THR A 108 2.32 -18.63 -8.35
CA THR A 108 0.89 -18.73 -8.03
C THR A 108 0.19 -17.36 -8.09
N ILE A 109 0.86 -16.30 -7.59
CA ILE A 109 0.22 -15.00 -7.41
C ILE A 109 0.26 -14.15 -8.67
N LEU A 110 1.32 -14.23 -9.48
CA LEU A 110 1.53 -13.31 -10.59
C LEU A 110 0.66 -13.63 -11.80
N ARG A 111 -0.09 -12.63 -12.22
CA ARG A 111 -0.76 -12.57 -13.52
C ARG A 111 0.09 -11.71 -14.47
N PRO A 112 -0.15 -11.75 -15.79
CA PRO A 112 0.59 -10.93 -16.76
C PRO A 112 0.57 -9.42 -16.49
N VAL A 113 -0.46 -8.93 -15.79
CA VAL A 113 -0.63 -7.51 -15.41
C VAL A 113 0.03 -7.14 -14.08
N ASP A 114 0.43 -8.14 -13.30
CA ASP A 114 1.05 -7.97 -11.99
C ASP A 114 2.58 -7.87 -12.14
N ALA A 115 3.27 -7.36 -11.14
CA ALA A 115 4.73 -7.29 -11.12
C ALA A 115 5.26 -7.57 -9.71
N LEU A 116 6.38 -8.31 -9.66
CA LEU A 116 7.11 -8.60 -8.43
C LEU A 116 8.54 -8.09 -8.55
N SER A 117 9.02 -7.43 -7.50
CA SER A 117 10.43 -7.14 -7.25
C SER A 117 10.92 -7.98 -6.08
N LEU A 118 12.12 -8.56 -6.19
CA LEU A 118 12.73 -9.38 -5.17
C LEU A 118 13.87 -8.64 -4.50
N TYR A 119 13.79 -8.51 -3.19
CA TYR A 119 14.82 -7.97 -2.33
C TYR A 119 15.41 -9.08 -1.46
N GLN A 120 16.71 -9.08 -1.31
CA GLN A 120 17.40 -9.77 -0.22
C GLN A 120 17.88 -8.74 0.79
N PHE A 121 17.89 -9.09 2.06
CA PHE A 121 18.46 -8.24 3.08
C PHE A 121 19.22 -9.02 4.14
N SER A 122 20.33 -8.47 4.52
CA SER A 122 21.20 -8.89 5.62
C SER A 122 21.76 -7.63 6.27
N GLU A 123 23.07 -7.42 6.33
CA GLU A 123 23.71 -6.13 6.66
C GLU A 123 23.49 -5.04 5.59
N VAL A 124 23.13 -5.45 4.38
CA VAL A 124 22.80 -4.59 3.23
C VAL A 124 21.49 -5.06 2.63
N VAL A 125 20.75 -4.13 2.04
CA VAL A 125 19.52 -4.41 1.29
C VAL A 125 19.81 -4.28 -0.20
N ASP A 126 19.59 -5.36 -0.95
CA ASP A 126 19.79 -5.41 -2.39
C ASP A 126 18.49 -5.71 -3.14
N GLU A 127 18.19 -4.94 -4.18
CA GLU A 127 17.17 -5.28 -5.15
C GLU A 127 17.76 -6.31 -6.15
N VAL A 128 17.45 -7.60 -5.95
CA VAL A 128 17.98 -8.70 -6.79
C VAL A 128 17.34 -8.70 -8.17
N VAL A 129 16.06 -8.36 -8.26
CA VAL A 129 15.35 -8.11 -9.52
C VAL A 129 14.31 -7.02 -9.35
N ALA A 130 14.31 -6.04 -10.25
CA ALA A 130 13.31 -4.99 -10.32
C ALA A 130 11.94 -5.53 -10.78
N PHE A 131 10.87 -4.75 -10.58
CA PHE A 131 9.51 -5.14 -10.89
C PHE A 131 9.36 -5.78 -12.26
N THR A 132 8.92 -7.03 -12.29
CA THR A 132 8.72 -7.82 -13.51
C THR A 132 7.60 -8.84 -13.32
N SER A 133 6.91 -9.19 -14.41
CA SER A 133 6.00 -10.35 -14.48
C SER A 133 6.66 -11.59 -15.07
N ASP A 134 7.93 -11.48 -15.49
CA ASP A 134 8.69 -12.59 -16.11
C ASP A 134 9.19 -13.56 -15.03
N LEU A 135 8.48 -14.69 -14.88
CA LEU A 135 8.80 -15.72 -13.91
C LEU A 135 10.22 -16.27 -14.06
N LYS A 136 10.74 -16.35 -15.30
CA LYS A 136 12.12 -16.83 -15.53
C LYS A 136 13.17 -15.87 -15.00
N LYS A 137 12.88 -14.55 -15.00
CA LYS A 137 13.76 -13.56 -14.37
C LYS A 137 13.72 -13.68 -12.85
N ILE A 138 12.53 -13.87 -12.29
CA ILE A 138 12.33 -14.05 -10.85
C ILE A 138 13.03 -15.32 -10.39
N ASP A 139 12.88 -16.44 -11.10
CA ASP A 139 13.54 -17.71 -10.77
C ASP A 139 15.07 -17.56 -10.74
N ARG A 140 15.65 -16.91 -11.74
CA ARG A 140 17.09 -16.65 -11.79
C ARG A 140 17.54 -15.72 -10.66
N ALA A 141 16.74 -14.74 -10.29
CA ALA A 141 17.01 -13.84 -9.17
C ALA A 141 17.04 -14.61 -7.84
N ILE A 142 16.06 -15.51 -7.63
CA ILE A 142 16.03 -16.38 -6.44
C ILE A 142 17.30 -17.24 -6.36
N ASP A 143 17.79 -17.76 -7.48
CA ASP A 143 19.03 -18.55 -7.52
C ASP A 143 20.30 -17.72 -7.23
N GLN A 144 20.21 -16.39 -7.31
CA GLN A 144 21.33 -15.46 -7.03
C GLN A 144 21.37 -15.00 -5.58
N ILE A 145 20.38 -15.28 -4.77
CA ILE A 145 20.33 -14.91 -3.35
C ILE A 145 21.51 -15.52 -2.60
N ARG A 146 22.13 -14.74 -1.71
CA ARG A 146 23.31 -15.12 -0.95
C ARG A 146 23.11 -14.78 0.52
N LEU A 147 23.69 -15.61 1.40
CA LEU A 147 23.72 -15.37 2.84
C LEU A 147 24.62 -14.18 3.16
N GLY A 148 24.17 -13.36 4.09
CA GLY A 148 24.93 -12.32 4.77
C GLY A 148 25.12 -12.62 6.26
N ALA A 149 25.40 -11.59 7.06
CA ALA A 149 25.78 -11.77 8.46
C ALA A 149 24.74 -11.24 9.46
N ALA A 150 24.23 -10.03 9.27
CA ALA A 150 23.34 -9.31 10.18
C ALA A 150 21.95 -9.11 9.55
N THR A 151 21.07 -8.33 10.19
CA THR A 151 19.69 -8.12 9.73
C THR A 151 19.37 -6.63 9.71
N ALA A 152 19.25 -6.02 8.52
CA ALA A 152 18.81 -4.65 8.30
C ALA A 152 17.30 -4.63 7.95
N LEU A 153 16.46 -5.07 8.88
CA LEU A 153 15.02 -5.24 8.66
C LEU A 153 14.32 -3.92 8.34
N TYR A 154 14.57 -2.87 9.13
CA TYR A 154 13.88 -1.59 8.91
C TYR A 154 14.34 -0.91 7.63
N ASP A 155 15.61 -1.07 7.24
CA ASP A 155 16.11 -0.61 5.94
C ASP A 155 15.38 -1.34 4.78
N ALA A 156 15.16 -2.66 4.91
CA ALA A 156 14.43 -3.45 3.90
C ALA A 156 12.96 -3.04 3.80
N LEU A 157 12.28 -2.83 4.92
CA LEU A 157 10.90 -2.33 4.96
C LEU A 157 10.79 -0.93 4.34
N TYR A 158 11.73 -0.05 4.65
CA TYR A 158 11.80 1.31 4.11
C TYR A 158 12.03 1.29 2.59
N LEU A 159 13.09 0.64 2.12
CA LEU A 159 13.45 0.62 0.70
C LEU A 159 12.40 -0.09 -0.15
N GLY A 160 11.85 -1.21 0.33
CA GLY A 160 10.76 -1.91 -0.32
C GLY A 160 9.49 -1.06 -0.43
N SER A 161 9.17 -0.29 0.62
CA SER A 161 8.05 0.65 0.61
C SER A 161 8.29 1.80 -0.38
N ARG A 162 9.48 2.38 -0.40
CA ARG A 162 9.85 3.44 -1.35
C ARG A 162 9.79 2.97 -2.81
N ALA A 163 10.21 1.74 -3.09
CA ALA A 163 10.09 1.14 -4.42
C ALA A 163 8.63 1.02 -4.88
N LEU A 164 7.71 0.76 -3.94
CA LEU A 164 6.27 0.68 -4.22
C LEU A 164 5.62 2.06 -4.43
N GLU A 165 6.20 3.13 -3.94
CA GLU A 165 5.57 4.46 -3.94
C GLU A 165 5.15 4.92 -5.33
N SER A 166 6.00 4.76 -6.34
CA SER A 166 5.75 5.15 -7.73
C SER A 166 4.83 4.18 -8.48
N ARG A 167 4.51 3.03 -7.87
CA ARG A 167 3.68 2.01 -8.52
C ARG A 167 2.21 2.39 -8.50
N GLN A 168 1.50 1.95 -9.54
CA GLN A 168 0.06 2.07 -9.63
C GLN A 168 -0.61 0.76 -9.20
N GLY A 169 -1.87 0.85 -8.79
CA GLY A 169 -2.63 -0.31 -8.40
C GLY A 169 -2.44 -0.68 -6.93
N ARG A 170 -2.52 -1.97 -6.63
CA ARG A 170 -2.39 -2.48 -5.26
C ARG A 170 -0.93 -2.76 -4.95
N LYS A 171 -0.44 -2.17 -3.88
CA LYS A 171 0.95 -2.21 -3.45
C LYS A 171 1.08 -3.13 -2.25
N VAL A 172 1.97 -4.10 -2.34
CA VAL A 172 2.13 -5.15 -1.34
C VAL A 172 3.60 -5.33 -1.02
N LEU A 173 3.94 -5.34 0.25
CA LEU A 173 5.25 -5.72 0.75
C LEU A 173 5.09 -7.02 1.54
N VAL A 174 5.75 -8.08 1.10
CA VAL A 174 5.84 -9.35 1.83
C VAL A 174 7.26 -9.47 2.36
N VAL A 175 7.41 -9.57 3.68
CA VAL A 175 8.71 -9.76 4.33
C VAL A 175 8.76 -11.14 4.99
N ILE A 176 9.87 -11.85 4.77
CA ILE A 176 10.18 -13.14 5.41
C ILE A 176 11.42 -12.92 6.25
N THR A 177 11.34 -13.17 7.55
CA THR A 177 12.46 -12.99 8.50
C THR A 177 12.24 -13.88 9.72
N ASP A 178 13.31 -14.25 10.39
CA ASP A 178 13.28 -15.01 11.67
C ASP A 178 13.45 -14.12 12.90
N GLY A 179 13.69 -12.82 12.71
CA GLY A 179 14.07 -12.00 13.84
C GLY A 179 13.87 -10.51 13.70
N GLY A 180 14.56 -9.83 14.60
CA GLY A 180 14.55 -8.40 14.74
C GLY A 180 15.65 -7.72 13.95
N ASP A 181 15.53 -6.42 13.94
CA ASP A 181 16.54 -5.53 13.37
C ASP A 181 17.82 -5.50 14.21
N THR A 182 18.96 -5.58 13.56
CA THR A 182 20.26 -5.53 14.26
C THR A 182 21.18 -4.40 13.78
N VAL A 183 21.04 -3.94 12.53
CA VAL A 183 22.00 -3.01 11.91
C VAL A 183 21.38 -1.94 11.02
N SER A 184 20.06 -1.82 10.96
CA SER A 184 19.42 -0.79 10.14
C SER A 184 19.88 0.62 10.50
N LYS A 185 19.92 1.47 9.48
CA LYS A 185 20.19 2.91 9.62
C LYS A 185 18.89 3.69 9.83
N ILE A 186 17.80 3.16 9.30
CA ILE A 186 16.45 3.70 9.44
C ILE A 186 15.84 3.18 10.73
N ASP A 187 15.11 4.03 11.45
CA ASP A 187 14.34 3.59 12.62
C ASP A 187 12.98 2.98 12.24
N TYR A 188 12.36 2.29 13.21
CA TYR A 188 11.06 1.66 13.01
C TYR A 188 9.97 2.65 12.54
N LYS A 189 9.95 3.87 13.09
CA LYS A 189 8.92 4.87 12.77
C LYS A 189 9.04 5.35 11.34
N GLU A 190 10.27 5.52 10.85
CA GLU A 190 10.54 5.88 9.47
C GLU A 190 10.12 4.77 8.49
N ALA A 191 10.41 3.50 8.83
CA ALA A 191 9.96 2.36 8.06
C ALA A 191 8.42 2.25 7.98
N VAL A 192 7.72 2.40 9.13
CA VAL A 192 6.25 2.44 9.18
C VAL A 192 5.70 3.58 8.34
N ARG A 193 6.27 4.77 8.49
CA ARG A 193 5.84 5.94 7.72
C ARG A 193 6.00 5.73 6.21
N ALA A 194 7.12 5.18 5.77
CA ALA A 194 7.36 4.86 4.37
C ALA A 194 6.30 3.89 3.81
N ALA A 195 5.94 2.84 4.57
CA ALA A 195 4.89 1.89 4.18
C ALA A 195 3.51 2.57 4.05
N GLN A 196 3.17 3.45 4.98
CA GLN A 196 1.91 4.20 4.97
C GLN A 196 1.86 5.25 3.85
N GLU A 197 2.96 5.98 3.59
CA GLU A 197 3.06 6.94 2.49
C GLU A 197 3.01 6.26 1.11
N ALA A 198 3.60 5.07 0.99
CA ALA A 198 3.48 4.24 -0.19
C ALA A 198 2.08 3.65 -0.37
N GLU A 199 1.22 3.67 0.65
CA GLU A 199 -0.07 2.95 0.70
C GLU A 199 0.12 1.44 0.53
N ALA A 200 1.25 0.89 1.03
CA ALA A 200 1.59 -0.51 0.92
C ALA A 200 0.89 -1.34 2.00
N ILE A 201 0.35 -2.49 1.61
CA ILE A 201 -0.14 -3.51 2.54
C ILE A 201 1.04 -4.40 2.90
N VAL A 202 1.36 -4.51 4.19
CA VAL A 202 2.51 -5.30 4.64
C VAL A 202 2.05 -6.66 5.19
N TYR A 203 2.59 -7.72 4.63
CA TYR A 203 2.47 -9.08 5.15
C TYR A 203 3.81 -9.53 5.71
N SER A 204 3.81 -9.97 6.95
CA SER A 204 5.02 -10.44 7.63
C SER A 204 4.95 -11.95 7.86
N ILE A 205 5.91 -12.70 7.35
CA ILE A 205 6.08 -14.12 7.62
C ILE A 205 7.26 -14.27 8.57
N ILE A 206 6.96 -14.58 9.82
CA ILE A 206 7.94 -14.71 10.90
C ILE A 206 8.32 -16.19 10.97
N VAL A 207 9.55 -16.49 10.53
CA VAL A 207 10.08 -17.86 10.57
C VAL A 207 10.56 -18.15 11.98
N VAL A 208 10.01 -19.20 12.60
CA VAL A 208 10.39 -19.60 13.96
C VAL A 208 11.12 -20.92 13.89
N PRO A 209 12.46 -20.95 14.11
CA PRO A 209 13.20 -22.19 14.14
C PRO A 209 12.68 -23.13 15.25
N ILE A 210 12.51 -24.41 14.93
CA ILE A 210 11.97 -25.43 15.87
C ILE A 210 12.84 -25.54 17.13
N GLU A 211 14.15 -25.25 17.03
CA GLU A 211 15.12 -25.39 18.11
C GLU A 211 15.32 -24.13 18.97
N ALA A 212 14.72 -23.01 18.61
CA ALA A 212 14.98 -21.70 19.24
C ALA A 212 13.89 -21.30 20.25
N SER A 213 13.86 -21.96 21.39
CA SER A 213 13.07 -21.48 22.56
C SER A 213 13.82 -20.45 23.43
N ALA A 214 15.12 -20.31 23.25
CA ALA A 214 15.97 -19.37 24.01
C ALA A 214 16.63 -18.36 23.06
N GLY A 215 16.26 -17.09 23.16
CA GLY A 215 16.86 -15.98 22.38
C GLY A 215 15.96 -15.38 21.30
N ARG A 216 14.67 -15.67 21.31
CA ARG A 216 13.69 -15.09 20.37
C ARG A 216 13.61 -13.56 20.55
N ASP A 217 13.83 -12.80 19.49
CA ASP A 217 13.68 -11.35 19.52
C ASP A 217 12.19 -10.97 19.44
N THR A 218 11.58 -10.83 20.62
CA THR A 218 10.19 -10.42 20.75
C THR A 218 9.96 -8.97 20.33
N GLY A 219 10.98 -8.12 20.32
CA GLY A 219 10.88 -6.72 19.91
C GLY A 219 10.62 -6.59 18.41
N GLY A 220 11.42 -7.27 17.60
CA GLY A 220 11.26 -7.31 16.14
C GLY A 220 9.93 -7.94 15.72
N GLU A 221 9.50 -9.01 16.39
CA GLU A 221 8.19 -9.61 16.14
C GLU A 221 7.03 -8.64 16.40
N HIS A 222 7.04 -7.92 17.53
CA HIS A 222 6.00 -6.93 17.83
C HIS A 222 5.96 -5.81 16.78
N ALA A 223 7.12 -5.36 16.31
CA ALA A 223 7.22 -4.36 15.26
C ALA A 223 6.55 -4.83 13.96
N LEU A 224 6.82 -6.06 13.53
CA LEU A 224 6.22 -6.66 12.33
C LEU A 224 4.71 -6.89 12.48
N ILE A 225 4.25 -7.36 13.64
CA ILE A 225 2.83 -7.54 13.95
C ILE A 225 2.09 -6.20 13.85
N GLN A 226 2.63 -5.16 14.50
CA GLN A 226 2.02 -3.83 14.51
C GLN A 226 2.01 -3.21 13.10
N LEU A 227 3.13 -3.29 12.37
CA LEU A 227 3.22 -2.78 11.00
C LEU A 227 2.20 -3.46 10.07
N SER A 228 2.09 -4.79 10.15
CA SER A 228 1.09 -5.52 9.37
C SER A 228 -0.34 -5.06 9.71
N ALA A 229 -0.66 -4.89 11.00
CA ALA A 229 -1.97 -4.42 11.43
C ALA A 229 -2.25 -2.98 10.94
N ASP A 230 -1.30 -2.07 11.07
CA ASP A 230 -1.46 -0.65 10.70
C ASP A 230 -1.63 -0.43 9.19
N THR A 231 -1.09 -1.35 8.37
CA THR A 231 -1.18 -1.30 6.92
C THR A 231 -2.34 -2.14 6.34
N GLY A 232 -3.09 -2.86 7.18
CA GLY A 232 -4.22 -3.69 6.77
C GLY A 232 -3.84 -5.07 6.27
N GLY A 233 -2.58 -5.46 6.45
CA GLY A 233 -2.08 -6.79 6.16
C GLY A 233 -2.24 -7.76 7.33
N LYS A 234 -1.39 -8.79 7.37
CA LYS A 234 -1.42 -9.85 8.38
C LYS A 234 -0.01 -10.38 8.62
N TYR A 235 0.23 -10.86 9.82
CA TYR A 235 1.43 -11.62 10.12
C TYR A 235 1.12 -13.12 10.20
N PHE A 236 2.13 -13.93 9.94
CA PHE A 236 2.08 -15.38 10.00
C PHE A 236 3.32 -15.90 10.74
N TYR A 237 3.14 -16.95 11.52
CA TYR A 237 4.27 -17.72 12.01
C TYR A 237 4.45 -18.96 11.14
N ALA A 238 5.69 -19.27 10.77
CA ALA A 238 6.02 -20.48 10.03
C ALA A 238 7.25 -21.14 10.67
N SER A 239 7.09 -22.37 11.14
CA SER A 239 8.18 -23.22 11.67
C SER A 239 8.47 -24.41 10.77
N SER A 240 7.80 -24.50 9.62
CA SER A 240 7.97 -25.57 8.65
C SER A 240 7.59 -25.12 7.25
N LEU A 241 8.09 -25.85 6.24
CA LEU A 241 7.76 -25.59 4.84
C LEU A 241 6.23 -25.60 4.56
N PRO A 242 5.43 -26.56 5.08
CA PRO A 242 3.99 -26.51 4.90
C PRO A 242 3.32 -25.26 5.46
N GLN A 243 3.78 -24.77 6.63
CA GLN A 243 3.24 -23.53 7.22
C GLN A 243 3.63 -22.30 6.40
N LEU A 244 4.84 -22.27 5.85
CA LEU A 244 5.30 -21.20 4.98
C LEU A 244 4.48 -21.16 3.68
N ASP A 245 4.26 -22.32 3.05
CA ASP A 245 3.40 -22.45 1.87
C ASP A 245 1.95 -22.04 2.18
N ASP A 246 1.43 -22.39 3.35
CA ASP A 246 0.10 -22.01 3.80
C ASP A 246 -0.02 -20.51 4.01
N ALA A 247 0.99 -19.87 4.60
CA ALA A 247 1.05 -18.41 4.73
C ALA A 247 0.99 -17.71 3.36
N PHE A 248 1.78 -18.14 2.41
CA PHE A 248 1.77 -17.61 1.06
C PHE A 248 0.44 -17.84 0.33
N ARG A 249 -0.16 -19.03 0.52
CA ARG A 249 -1.49 -19.32 -0.04
C ARG A 249 -2.54 -18.37 0.54
N GLN A 250 -2.56 -18.17 1.87
CA GLN A 250 -3.49 -17.24 2.52
C GLN A 250 -3.29 -15.79 2.03
N ILE A 251 -2.05 -15.34 1.86
CA ILE A 251 -1.76 -14.01 1.29
C ILE A 251 -2.34 -13.91 -0.13
N SER A 252 -2.13 -14.94 -0.96
CA SER A 252 -2.65 -14.96 -2.33
C SER A 252 -4.18 -14.91 -2.37
N ASP A 253 -4.85 -15.70 -1.52
CA ASP A 253 -6.31 -15.75 -1.43
C ASP A 253 -6.87 -14.40 -0.95
N GLU A 254 -6.26 -13.79 0.07
CA GLU A 254 -6.67 -12.49 0.58
C GLU A 254 -6.52 -11.40 -0.49
N LEU A 255 -5.37 -11.32 -1.15
CA LEU A 255 -5.12 -10.33 -2.19
C LEU A 255 -6.08 -10.44 -3.38
N ARG A 256 -6.69 -11.59 -3.61
CA ARG A 256 -7.69 -11.78 -4.67
C ARG A 256 -9.12 -11.49 -4.22
N THR A 257 -9.40 -11.49 -2.92
CA THR A 257 -10.75 -11.38 -2.36
C THR A 257 -11.01 -10.05 -1.65
N GLN A 258 -10.04 -9.14 -1.62
CA GLN A 258 -10.20 -7.83 -1.01
C GLN A 258 -11.22 -6.97 -1.75
N TYR A 259 -12.01 -6.24 -0.97
CA TYR A 259 -12.85 -5.15 -1.49
C TYR A 259 -12.01 -3.88 -1.66
N LEU A 260 -12.27 -3.13 -2.72
CA LEU A 260 -11.80 -1.76 -2.89
C LEU A 260 -12.94 -0.81 -2.54
N LEU A 261 -12.73 0.00 -1.52
CA LEU A 261 -13.57 1.15 -1.20
C LEU A 261 -12.77 2.39 -1.55
N ALA A 262 -13.32 3.29 -2.36
CA ALA A 262 -12.67 4.57 -2.60
C ALA A 262 -13.64 5.72 -2.35
N TYR A 263 -13.11 6.81 -1.77
CA TYR A 263 -13.92 7.98 -1.42
C TYR A 263 -13.13 9.28 -1.65
N TYR A 264 -13.84 10.37 -1.79
CA TYR A 264 -13.28 11.72 -1.76
C TYR A 264 -13.42 12.26 -0.34
N PRO A 265 -12.32 12.63 0.34
CA PRO A 265 -12.36 13.16 1.69
C PRO A 265 -13.31 14.35 1.80
N SER A 266 -14.23 14.31 2.76
CA SER A 266 -15.19 15.40 3.00
C SER A 266 -14.56 16.63 3.67
N GLN A 267 -13.35 16.48 4.25
CA GLN A 267 -12.58 17.55 4.84
C GLN A 267 -11.42 17.92 3.94
N ARG A 268 -11.08 19.23 3.91
CA ARG A 268 -9.86 19.69 3.23
C ARG A 268 -8.65 18.97 3.83
N LEU A 269 -7.78 18.49 2.96
CA LEU A 269 -6.48 17.99 3.36
C LEU A 269 -5.68 19.17 3.92
N SER A 270 -5.60 19.28 5.24
CA SER A 270 -4.70 20.23 5.90
C SER A 270 -3.34 19.57 6.05
N ASP A 271 -2.31 20.40 6.06
CA ASP A 271 -0.92 19.98 6.01
C ASP A 271 -0.55 18.96 7.09
N SER A 272 0.17 17.92 6.69
CA SER A 272 0.92 16.95 7.51
C SER A 272 0.18 16.05 8.49
N ASP A 273 -1.13 16.09 8.59
CA ASP A 273 -1.85 15.27 9.56
C ASP A 273 -2.12 13.86 9.05
N PHE A 274 -2.01 12.89 9.95
CA PHE A 274 -2.42 11.52 9.71
C PHE A 274 -3.94 11.40 9.84
N ARG A 275 -4.63 10.93 8.79
CA ARG A 275 -6.07 10.71 8.76
C ARG A 275 -6.39 9.27 9.10
N ARG A 276 -7.19 9.06 10.12
CA ARG A 276 -7.59 7.72 10.56
C ARG A 276 -8.77 7.22 9.74
N ILE A 277 -8.65 5.99 9.26
CA ILE A 277 -9.71 5.29 8.53
C ILE A 277 -10.34 4.25 9.45
N GLN A 278 -11.65 4.11 9.40
CA GLN A 278 -12.40 3.07 10.08
C GLN A 278 -13.40 2.47 9.08
N VAL A 279 -13.42 1.14 9.00
CA VAL A 279 -14.41 0.41 8.21
C VAL A 279 -15.10 -0.60 9.11
N ARG A 280 -16.42 -0.61 9.05
CA ARG A 280 -17.26 -1.56 9.79
C ARG A 280 -18.25 -2.22 8.85
N ILE A 281 -18.66 -3.44 9.18
CA ILE A 281 -19.72 -4.13 8.45
C ILE A 281 -21.06 -3.85 9.15
N THR A 282 -22.05 -3.43 8.36
CA THR A 282 -23.40 -3.12 8.81
C THR A 282 -24.44 -3.99 8.06
N GLY A 283 -25.62 -4.18 8.64
CA GLY A 283 -26.71 -4.92 8.00
C GLY A 283 -26.46 -6.44 7.86
N ALA A 284 -25.42 -6.97 8.51
CA ALA A 284 -25.24 -8.40 8.63
C ALA A 284 -26.05 -8.97 9.81
N PRO A 285 -26.44 -10.26 9.78
CA PRO A 285 -27.07 -10.90 10.93
C PRO A 285 -26.22 -10.71 12.18
N ALA A 286 -26.85 -10.43 13.32
CA ALA A 286 -26.18 -10.19 14.60
C ALA A 286 -25.30 -11.37 15.08
N THR A 287 -25.49 -12.55 14.51
CA THR A 287 -24.74 -13.78 14.77
C THR A 287 -23.45 -13.89 13.95
N SER A 288 -23.18 -12.96 13.02
CA SER A 288 -22.00 -13.02 12.15
C SER A 288 -20.86 -12.21 12.76
N ALA A 289 -19.86 -12.88 13.31
CA ALA A 289 -18.63 -12.25 13.78
C ALA A 289 -17.67 -12.09 12.58
N PHE A 290 -17.63 -10.89 11.98
CA PHE A 290 -16.66 -10.58 10.92
C PHE A 290 -15.41 -9.93 11.49
N GLN A 291 -14.25 -10.35 10.97
CA GLN A 291 -13.00 -9.64 11.15
C GLN A 291 -12.77 -8.76 9.93
N VAL A 292 -12.57 -7.46 10.17
CA VAL A 292 -12.36 -6.46 9.11
C VAL A 292 -10.95 -5.91 9.26
N ARG A 293 -10.14 -6.03 8.21
CA ARG A 293 -8.78 -5.47 8.17
C ARG A 293 -8.67 -4.49 7.02
N HIS A 294 -8.07 -3.34 7.31
CA HIS A 294 -7.77 -2.28 6.38
C HIS A 294 -6.63 -1.43 6.96
N ARG A 295 -6.00 -0.59 6.17
CA ARG A 295 -5.00 0.35 6.70
C ARG A 295 -5.61 1.26 7.76
N ALA A 296 -4.85 1.57 8.81
CA ALA A 296 -5.29 2.42 9.92
C ALA A 296 -5.56 3.88 9.49
N GLY A 297 -4.91 4.32 8.41
CA GLY A 297 -5.04 5.67 7.89
C GLY A 297 -4.04 6.00 6.78
N TYR A 298 -3.82 7.30 6.55
CA TYR A 298 -2.88 7.81 5.58
C TYR A 298 -2.38 9.20 5.95
N PHE A 299 -1.22 9.59 5.44
CA PHE A 299 -0.72 10.96 5.54
C PHE A 299 -1.28 11.83 4.42
N THR A 300 -1.71 13.06 4.75
CA THR A 300 -2.27 14.01 3.78
C THR A 300 -1.19 14.66 2.93
N SER A 301 0.02 14.82 3.48
CA SER A 301 1.20 15.29 2.80
C SER A 301 2.31 14.25 2.88
N LYS A 302 3.15 14.17 1.84
CA LYS A 302 4.37 13.38 1.90
C LYS A 302 5.41 14.13 2.71
N SER A 303 6.24 13.40 3.46
CA SER A 303 7.39 13.98 4.13
C SER A 303 8.31 14.64 3.10
N PRO A 304 8.72 15.92 3.27
CA PRO A 304 9.78 16.49 2.45
C PRO A 304 11.08 15.77 2.81
N TRP A 305 11.80 15.31 1.83
CA TRP A 305 13.14 14.71 1.94
C TRP A 305 14.19 15.73 1.61
#